data_a99a9e9338eab64cc0948cb326c5ef4b
#
_entry.id   a99a9e9338eab64cc0948cb326c5ef4b
#
_cell.length_a   1.000
_cell.length_b   1.000
_cell.length_c   1.000
_cell.angle_alpha   90.00
_cell.angle_beta   90.00
_cell.angle_gamma   90.00
#
_symmetry.space_group_name_H-M   'P 1'
#
loop_
_entity.id
_entity.type
_entity.pdbx_description
1 polymer ?
#
loop_
_entity_poly.entity_id
_entity_poly.type
_entity_poly.pdbx_seq_one_letter_code
_entity_poly.pdbx_strand_id
1 'polypeptide(L)'
;MKLVMVGGHSRNVGKTSVVAGIIAGLPELGWTAAKITQFGHGVCSVNGKVCGCSVSEHQFSITEERQHATGTDTSRFLDAGARRSLWIRTKQGELASALPAFTQKIEADEYVIVESNSLRRFMEPELYIQVLELANPDFKVSAQQFFDLSDAYILVRKSGQDEPIPTDNALLAGEIEKNKPCFVVCEENQFMSEEVIEFVRSRLGVGALDAARRIQPAN
;
A
#
# COMPACT_ATOMS: atom_id res chain seq x y z
N MET A 1 8.00 12.29 -10.40
CA MET A 1 7.73 11.15 -9.49
C MET A 1 6.25 10.83 -9.58
N LYS A 2 5.90 9.56 -9.79
CA LYS A 2 4.52 9.05 -9.74
C LYS A 2 4.33 8.27 -8.46
N LEU A 3 3.36 8.68 -7.64
CA LEU A 3 3.11 8.14 -6.33
C LEU A 3 1.84 7.29 -6.33
N VAL A 4 1.96 6.03 -5.94
CA VAL A 4 0.83 5.15 -5.65
C VAL A 4 0.72 4.97 -4.14
N MET A 5 -0.47 5.17 -3.59
CA MET A 5 -0.75 4.88 -2.19
C MET A 5 -1.71 3.70 -2.07
N VAL A 6 -1.38 2.77 -1.17
CA VAL A 6 -2.24 1.65 -0.81
C VAL A 6 -2.62 1.76 0.66
N GLY A 7 -3.88 2.09 0.87
CA GLY A 7 -4.50 2.13 2.18
C GLY A 7 -5.28 0.85 2.48
N GLY A 8 -5.92 0.79 3.64
CA GLY A 8 -6.84 -0.31 3.93
C GLY A 8 -7.66 -0.02 5.18
N HIS A 9 -8.89 -0.52 5.19
CA HIS A 9 -9.86 -0.18 6.21
C HIS A 9 -9.45 -0.67 7.60
N SER A 10 -8.71 -1.80 7.69
CA SER A 10 -8.27 -2.36 8.96
C SER A 10 -6.83 -2.88 8.91
N ARG A 11 -6.42 -3.53 9.99
CA ARG A 11 -5.16 -4.28 10.07
C ARG A 11 -5.32 -5.63 9.38
N ASN A 12 -4.23 -6.17 8.83
CA ASN A 12 -4.15 -7.52 8.26
C ASN A 12 -5.16 -7.81 7.12
N VAL A 13 -5.62 -6.78 6.43
CA VAL A 13 -6.55 -6.88 5.28
C VAL A 13 -5.85 -7.13 3.94
N GLY A 14 -4.58 -7.53 3.94
CA GLY A 14 -3.86 -7.84 2.71
C GLY A 14 -3.13 -6.67 2.03
N LYS A 15 -3.04 -5.47 2.63
CA LYS A 15 -2.34 -4.31 2.03
C LYS A 15 -0.95 -4.63 1.51
N THR A 16 -0.11 -5.25 2.36
CA THR A 16 1.26 -5.61 2.02
C THR A 16 1.31 -6.58 0.85
N SER A 17 0.37 -7.52 0.77
CA SER A 17 0.26 -8.47 -0.35
C SER A 17 -0.15 -7.76 -1.64
N VAL A 18 -1.09 -6.81 -1.56
CA VAL A 18 -1.49 -5.99 -2.72
C VAL A 18 -0.31 -5.14 -3.21
N VAL A 19 0.42 -4.47 -2.31
CA VAL A 19 1.62 -3.70 -2.69
C VAL A 19 2.66 -4.60 -3.37
N ALA A 20 2.96 -5.76 -2.76
CA ALA A 20 3.90 -6.73 -3.35
C ALA A 20 3.42 -7.25 -4.72
N GLY A 21 2.12 -7.52 -4.86
CA GLY A 21 1.54 -7.94 -6.14
C GLY A 21 1.64 -6.88 -7.23
N ILE A 22 1.41 -5.61 -6.93
CA ILE A 22 1.59 -4.50 -7.88
C ILE A 22 3.06 -4.39 -8.30
N ILE A 23 3.99 -4.48 -7.34
CA ILE A 23 5.43 -4.44 -7.63
C ILE A 23 5.82 -5.59 -8.57
N ALA A 24 5.41 -6.81 -8.25
CA ALA A 24 5.70 -8.00 -9.06
C ALA A 24 5.05 -7.97 -10.45
N GLY A 25 3.86 -7.38 -10.56
CA GLY A 25 3.13 -7.27 -11.84
C GLY A 25 3.64 -6.15 -12.76
N LEU A 26 4.42 -5.20 -12.24
CA LEU A 26 4.99 -4.07 -12.98
C LEU A 26 6.48 -3.88 -12.65
N PRO A 27 7.32 -4.93 -12.83
CA PRO A 27 8.72 -4.90 -12.44
C PRO A 27 9.54 -3.89 -13.25
N GLU A 28 9.11 -3.59 -14.47
CA GLU A 28 9.74 -2.63 -15.37
C GLU A 28 9.76 -1.19 -14.82
N LEU A 29 8.91 -0.88 -13.83
CA LEU A 29 8.85 0.46 -13.25
C LEU A 29 9.97 0.72 -12.24
N GLY A 30 10.67 -0.30 -11.76
CA GLY A 30 11.79 -0.15 -10.83
C GLY A 30 11.36 0.55 -9.53
N TRP A 31 10.31 0.07 -8.92
CA TRP A 31 9.65 0.64 -7.75
C TRP A 31 10.58 0.97 -6.59
N THR A 32 10.40 2.14 -6.00
CA THR A 32 10.75 2.39 -4.60
C THR A 32 9.51 2.18 -3.76
N ALA A 33 9.54 1.17 -2.90
CA ALA A 33 8.44 0.85 -2.00
C ALA A 33 8.66 1.46 -0.62
N ALA A 34 7.59 1.84 0.07
CA ALA A 34 7.69 2.34 1.43
C ALA A 34 6.53 1.84 2.31
N LYS A 35 6.84 1.56 3.58
CA LYS A 35 5.85 1.29 4.60
C LYS A 35 5.91 2.33 5.69
N ILE A 36 4.76 2.92 6.04
CA ILE A 36 4.64 3.85 7.15
C ILE A 36 3.93 3.17 8.32
N THR A 37 4.62 3.09 9.46
CA THR A 37 4.08 2.57 10.71
C THR A 37 4.06 3.66 11.76
N GLN A 38 2.90 3.89 12.38
CA GLN A 38 2.78 4.76 13.53
C GLN A 38 2.73 3.94 14.82
N PHE A 39 3.57 4.30 15.79
CA PHE A 39 3.65 3.67 17.11
C PHE A 39 3.11 4.59 18.22
N GLY A 40 2.96 4.07 19.44
CA GLY A 40 2.49 4.85 20.59
C GLY A 40 0.98 4.79 20.82
N HIS A 41 0.27 3.90 20.14
CA HIS A 41 -1.17 3.64 20.34
C HIS A 41 -1.45 2.54 21.38
N GLY A 42 -0.49 2.26 22.25
CA GLY A 42 -0.63 1.38 23.42
C GLY A 42 -0.43 -0.11 23.13
N VAL A 43 -0.80 -0.60 21.97
CA VAL A 43 -0.75 -2.04 21.63
C VAL A 43 -0.01 -2.26 20.31
N CYS A 44 0.95 -3.17 20.30
CA CYS A 44 1.68 -3.56 19.10
C CYS A 44 0.75 -4.32 18.13
N SER A 45 0.71 -3.86 16.88
CA SER A 45 -0.13 -4.50 15.84
C SER A 45 0.36 -5.88 15.39
N VAL A 46 1.62 -6.23 15.73
CA VAL A 46 2.21 -7.50 15.32
C VAL A 46 1.94 -8.61 16.33
N ASN A 47 1.95 -8.31 17.64
CA ASN A 47 1.88 -9.34 18.68
C ASN A 47 0.90 -9.03 19.83
N GLY A 48 0.10 -7.97 19.73
CA GLY A 48 -0.90 -7.59 20.76
C GLY A 48 -0.31 -7.13 22.10
N LYS A 49 1.02 -7.02 22.22
CA LYS A 49 1.69 -6.60 23.46
C LYS A 49 1.86 -5.07 23.48
N VAL A 50 2.21 -4.52 24.65
CA VAL A 50 2.59 -3.11 24.76
C VAL A 50 3.66 -2.79 23.71
N CYS A 51 3.45 -1.72 22.95
CA CYS A 51 4.30 -1.37 21.82
C CYS A 51 5.71 -1.02 22.31
N GLY A 52 6.67 -1.94 22.09
CA GLY A 52 8.12 -1.73 22.33
C GLY A 52 8.85 -1.10 21.13
N CYS A 53 8.12 -0.67 20.09
CA CYS A 53 8.67 -0.07 18.88
C CYS A 53 9.09 1.40 19.07
N SER A 54 9.13 1.89 20.31
CA SER A 54 9.54 3.28 20.58
C SER A 54 11.01 3.45 20.16
N VAL A 55 11.22 4.31 19.19
CA VAL A 55 12.53 4.90 18.95
C VAL A 55 12.72 5.88 20.12
N SER A 56 13.52 5.49 21.09
CA SER A 56 13.55 6.14 22.42
C SER A 56 14.03 7.59 22.41
N GLU A 57 14.54 8.11 21.30
CA GLU A 57 15.15 9.45 21.23
C GLU A 57 14.73 10.29 20.03
N HIS A 58 14.02 9.74 19.03
CA HIS A 58 13.63 10.49 17.83
C HIS A 58 12.13 10.39 17.57
N GLN A 59 11.53 11.48 17.07
CA GLN A 59 10.10 11.51 16.68
C GLN A 59 9.79 10.55 15.53
N PHE A 60 10.79 10.24 14.71
CA PHE A 60 10.69 9.28 13.60
C PHE A 60 12.02 8.60 13.29
N SER A 61 11.93 7.51 12.54
CA SER A 61 13.08 6.81 11.95
C SER A 61 12.73 6.37 10.53
N ILE A 62 13.68 6.52 9.61
CA ILE A 62 13.57 6.00 8.25
C ILE A 62 14.75 5.05 8.01
N THR A 63 14.44 3.79 7.81
CA THR A 63 15.43 2.75 7.52
C THR A 63 15.20 2.20 6.12
N GLU A 64 16.27 1.85 5.42
CA GLU A 64 16.20 1.15 4.14
C GLU A 64 16.45 -0.34 4.38
N GLU A 65 15.50 -1.16 3.94
CA GLU A 65 15.61 -2.62 4.01
C GLU A 65 16.65 -3.10 2.99
N ARG A 66 17.50 -4.03 3.42
CA ARG A 66 18.54 -4.62 2.56
C ARG A 66 18.51 -6.14 2.55
N GLN A 67 17.67 -6.73 3.41
CA GLN A 67 17.60 -8.17 3.58
C GLN A 67 16.32 -8.72 2.92
N HIS A 68 16.51 -9.81 2.19
CA HIS A 68 15.43 -10.58 1.61
C HIS A 68 14.95 -11.66 2.59
N ALA A 69 13.72 -12.13 2.41
CA ALA A 69 13.14 -13.28 3.11
C ALA A 69 13.17 -13.18 4.65
N THR A 70 13.18 -11.98 5.23
CA THR A 70 13.14 -11.79 6.69
C THR A 70 11.74 -11.91 7.28
N GLY A 71 10.71 -11.95 6.42
CA GLY A 71 9.30 -11.97 6.83
C GLY A 71 8.73 -10.60 7.23
N THR A 72 9.52 -9.53 7.17
CA THR A 72 9.02 -8.16 7.35
C THR A 72 8.28 -7.69 6.10
N ASP A 73 7.36 -6.73 6.25
CA ASP A 73 6.64 -6.17 5.11
C ASP A 73 7.59 -5.53 4.10
N THR A 74 8.63 -4.84 4.59
CA THR A 74 9.65 -4.21 3.74
C THR A 74 10.52 -5.22 2.99
N SER A 75 10.86 -6.36 3.58
CA SER A 75 11.56 -7.43 2.86
C SER A 75 10.66 -8.07 1.79
N ARG A 76 9.36 -8.22 2.06
CA ARG A 76 8.40 -8.72 1.06
C ARG A 76 8.31 -7.82 -0.17
N PHE A 77 8.49 -6.51 -0.01
CA PHE A 77 8.55 -5.59 -1.15
C PHE A 77 9.81 -5.81 -2.00
N LEU A 78 10.98 -6.05 -1.34
CA LEU A 78 12.21 -6.42 -2.06
C LEU A 78 12.05 -7.77 -2.76
N ASP A 79 11.48 -8.75 -2.08
CA ASP A 79 11.22 -10.09 -2.63
C ASP A 79 10.29 -10.04 -3.85
N ALA A 80 9.37 -9.07 -3.87
CA ALA A 80 8.49 -8.80 -5.00
C ALA A 80 9.16 -8.05 -6.16
N GLY A 81 10.41 -7.62 -6.02
CA GLY A 81 11.18 -6.95 -7.07
C GLY A 81 11.28 -5.42 -6.94
N ALA A 82 10.93 -4.85 -5.79
CA ALA A 82 11.21 -3.42 -5.57
C ALA A 82 12.72 -3.17 -5.60
N ARG A 83 13.14 -2.11 -6.30
CA ARG A 83 14.54 -1.68 -6.35
C ARG A 83 15.05 -1.21 -4.99
N ARG A 84 14.15 -0.57 -4.21
CA ARG A 84 14.40 -0.09 -2.86
C ARG A 84 13.16 -0.29 -2.00
N SER A 85 13.37 -0.52 -0.72
CA SER A 85 12.28 -0.62 0.24
C SER A 85 12.60 0.16 1.52
N LEU A 86 11.71 1.07 1.90
CA LEU A 86 11.87 1.98 3.03
C LEU A 86 10.86 1.68 4.13
N TRP A 87 11.31 1.68 5.37
CA TRP A 87 10.44 1.63 6.53
C TRP A 87 10.47 2.94 7.31
N ILE A 88 9.37 3.65 7.31
CA ILE A 88 9.17 4.88 8.04
C ILE A 88 8.38 4.55 9.32
N ARG A 89 8.98 4.83 10.46
CA ARG A 89 8.37 4.66 11.77
C ARG A 89 8.23 6.02 12.42
N THR A 90 7.01 6.41 12.81
CA THR A 90 6.75 7.69 13.46
C THR A 90 5.90 7.47 14.71
N LYS A 91 6.01 8.39 15.67
CA LYS A 91 5.03 8.47 16.76
C LYS A 91 3.66 8.82 16.16
N GLN A 92 2.61 8.31 16.78
CA GLN A 92 1.24 8.61 16.35
C GLN A 92 0.99 10.12 16.38
N GLY A 93 0.51 10.68 15.27
CA GLY A 93 0.31 12.12 15.08
C GLY A 93 1.53 12.89 14.56
N GLU A 94 2.74 12.30 14.57
CA GLU A 94 3.99 12.97 14.24
C GLU A 94 4.50 12.67 12.80
N LEU A 95 3.63 12.18 11.93
CA LEU A 95 4.04 11.85 10.55
C LEU A 95 4.56 13.08 9.79
N ALA A 96 3.99 14.26 10.06
CA ALA A 96 4.42 15.52 9.46
C ALA A 96 5.93 15.78 9.65
N SER A 97 6.49 15.42 10.80
CA SER A 97 7.91 15.61 11.13
C SER A 97 8.84 14.74 10.25
N ALA A 98 8.35 13.61 9.77
CA ALA A 98 9.12 12.69 8.91
C ALA A 98 9.08 13.07 7.42
N LEU A 99 8.11 13.88 6.98
CA LEU A 99 7.87 14.15 5.56
C LEU A 99 9.06 14.78 4.84
N PRO A 100 9.76 15.81 5.37
CA PRO A 100 10.89 16.39 4.65
C PRO A 100 11.99 15.37 4.36
N ALA A 101 12.33 14.54 5.37
CA ALA A 101 13.33 13.50 5.22
C ALA A 101 12.87 12.36 4.30
N PHE A 102 11.58 12.00 4.35
CA PHE A 102 11.00 11.01 3.45
C PHE A 102 11.01 11.51 2.00
N THR A 103 10.51 12.72 1.75
CA THR A 103 10.49 13.33 0.40
C THR A 103 11.89 13.39 -0.20
N GLN A 104 12.88 13.85 0.56
CA GLN A 104 14.27 13.88 0.10
C GLN A 104 14.79 12.49 -0.31
N LYS A 105 14.36 11.43 0.37
CA LYS A 105 14.80 10.06 0.04
C LYS A 105 14.20 9.51 -1.24
N ILE A 106 13.04 10.01 -1.67
CA ILE A 106 12.29 9.49 -2.82
C ILE A 106 12.23 10.48 -4.00
N GLU A 107 12.73 11.70 -3.86
CA GLU A 107 12.61 12.76 -4.89
C GLU A 107 13.23 12.39 -6.25
N ALA A 108 14.27 11.55 -6.23
CA ALA A 108 14.93 11.06 -7.44
C ALA A 108 14.28 9.82 -8.06
N ASP A 109 13.27 9.24 -7.38
CA ASP A 109 12.61 8.03 -7.84
C ASP A 109 11.43 8.37 -8.76
N GLU A 110 11.33 7.67 -9.89
CA GLU A 110 10.26 7.92 -10.86
C GLU A 110 8.93 7.32 -10.39
N TYR A 111 8.95 6.11 -9.82
CA TYR A 111 7.78 5.39 -9.34
C TYR A 111 7.94 5.00 -7.88
N VAL A 112 7.01 5.47 -7.07
CA VAL A 112 6.99 5.23 -5.62
C VAL A 112 5.66 4.61 -5.24
N ILE A 113 5.68 3.52 -4.47
CA ILE A 113 4.49 2.90 -3.91
C ILE A 113 4.56 2.88 -2.38
N VAL A 114 3.53 3.37 -1.71
CA VAL A 114 3.52 3.51 -0.25
C VAL A 114 2.33 2.81 0.39
N GLU A 115 2.61 1.91 1.33
CA GLU A 115 1.58 1.34 2.22
C GLU A 115 1.31 2.30 3.38
N SER A 116 0.21 3.07 3.28
CA SER A 116 -0.21 3.99 4.34
C SER A 116 -1.61 4.56 4.10
N ASN A 117 -2.43 4.70 5.15
CA ASN A 117 -3.63 5.56 5.12
C ASN A 117 -3.28 7.02 5.44
N SER A 118 -2.43 7.22 6.44
CA SER A 118 -2.18 8.55 7.03
C SER A 118 -1.37 9.48 6.14
N LEU A 119 -0.60 8.94 5.17
CA LEU A 119 0.16 9.77 4.24
C LEU A 119 -0.75 10.60 3.33
N ARG A 120 -1.97 10.11 3.03
CA ARG A 120 -2.96 10.81 2.19
C ARG A 120 -3.36 12.19 2.72
N ARG A 121 -3.17 12.43 4.00
CA ARG A 121 -3.36 13.77 4.62
C ARG A 121 -2.38 14.82 4.10
N PHE A 122 -1.20 14.40 3.69
CA PHE A 122 -0.06 15.27 3.42
C PHE A 122 0.41 15.29 1.97
N MET A 123 0.11 14.23 1.24
CA MET A 123 0.52 14.07 -0.15
C MET A 123 -0.65 13.60 -0.99
N GLU A 124 -0.74 14.11 -2.20
CA GLU A 124 -1.71 13.68 -3.20
C GLU A 124 -1.03 12.70 -4.17
N PRO A 125 -1.49 11.44 -4.24
CA PRO A 125 -0.93 10.45 -5.16
C PRO A 125 -1.59 10.56 -6.55
N GLU A 126 -0.94 10.01 -7.57
CA GLU A 126 -1.55 9.72 -8.87
C GLU A 126 -2.60 8.62 -8.77
N LEU A 127 -2.45 7.73 -7.80
CA LEU A 127 -3.37 6.63 -7.58
C LEU A 127 -3.47 6.29 -6.09
N TYR A 128 -4.68 6.34 -5.54
CA TYR A 128 -4.97 5.90 -4.18
C TYR A 128 -5.92 4.71 -4.21
N ILE A 129 -5.44 3.57 -3.72
CA ILE A 129 -6.19 2.31 -3.64
C ILE A 129 -6.50 1.99 -2.18
N GLN A 130 -7.74 1.63 -1.88
CA GLN A 130 -8.13 1.10 -0.57
C GLN A 130 -8.37 -0.41 -0.66
N VAL A 131 -7.70 -1.15 0.24
CA VAL A 131 -7.86 -2.60 0.40
C VAL A 131 -8.89 -2.87 1.49
N LEU A 132 -9.90 -3.67 1.16
CA LEU A 132 -11.03 -3.97 2.02
C LEU A 132 -11.19 -5.49 2.19
N GLU A 133 -11.44 -5.93 3.41
CA GLU A 133 -11.88 -7.28 3.75
C GLU A 133 -13.27 -7.16 4.36
N LEU A 134 -14.31 -7.47 3.59
CA LEU A 134 -15.70 -7.17 3.97
C LEU A 134 -16.18 -7.95 5.19
N ALA A 135 -15.61 -9.11 5.47
CA ALA A 135 -15.91 -9.89 6.67
C ALA A 135 -15.32 -9.30 7.96
N ASN A 136 -14.44 -8.29 7.85
CA ASN A 136 -13.84 -7.62 9.00
C ASN A 136 -14.61 -6.33 9.33
N PRO A 137 -15.33 -6.27 10.47
CA PRO A 137 -16.14 -5.11 10.84
C PRO A 137 -15.29 -3.91 11.34
N ASP A 138 -13.98 -4.11 11.61
CA ASP A 138 -13.12 -3.05 12.12
C ASP A 138 -12.77 -2.07 11.00
N PHE A 139 -13.23 -0.84 11.14
CA PHE A 139 -12.97 0.22 10.18
C PHE A 139 -12.25 1.38 10.84
N LYS A 140 -10.95 1.51 10.58
CA LYS A 140 -10.13 2.56 11.18
C LYS A 140 -10.58 3.96 10.77
N VAL A 141 -10.58 4.89 11.72
CA VAL A 141 -10.89 6.31 11.48
C VAL A 141 -10.03 6.89 10.35
N SER A 142 -8.73 6.56 10.30
CA SER A 142 -7.84 7.03 9.23
C SER A 142 -8.17 6.47 7.84
N ALA A 143 -8.86 5.33 7.76
CA ALA A 143 -9.34 4.79 6.50
C ALA A 143 -10.67 5.42 6.10
N GLN A 144 -11.58 5.61 7.05
CA GLN A 144 -12.86 6.31 6.82
C GLN A 144 -12.64 7.73 6.33
N GLN A 145 -11.68 8.47 6.93
CA GLN A 145 -11.40 9.87 6.61
C GLN A 145 -11.02 10.10 5.14
N PHE A 146 -10.46 9.10 4.47
CA PHE A 146 -9.99 9.21 3.08
C PHE A 146 -10.66 8.19 2.15
N PHE A 147 -11.75 7.57 2.60
CA PHE A 147 -12.40 6.51 1.85
C PHE A 147 -12.95 7.01 0.52
N ASP A 148 -13.63 8.14 0.52
CA ASP A 148 -14.20 8.80 -0.65
C ASP A 148 -13.15 9.41 -1.60
N LEU A 149 -11.90 9.55 -1.15
CA LEU A 149 -10.79 10.02 -1.98
C LEU A 149 -10.06 8.88 -2.71
N SER A 150 -10.48 7.63 -2.52
CA SER A 150 -9.88 6.49 -3.22
C SER A 150 -10.27 6.50 -4.69
N ASP A 151 -9.32 6.17 -5.55
CA ASP A 151 -9.55 6.00 -7.00
C ASP A 151 -10.11 4.62 -7.33
N ALA A 152 -9.81 3.62 -6.50
CA ALA A 152 -10.27 2.24 -6.65
C ALA A 152 -10.29 1.50 -5.31
N TYR A 153 -11.05 0.40 -5.29
CA TYR A 153 -11.15 -0.52 -4.16
C TYR A 153 -10.69 -1.91 -4.56
N ILE A 154 -9.91 -2.56 -3.68
CA ILE A 154 -9.55 -3.97 -3.80
C ILE A 154 -10.22 -4.72 -2.66
N LEU A 155 -11.17 -5.59 -3.00
CA LEU A 155 -11.88 -6.45 -2.08
C LEU A 155 -11.13 -7.77 -1.93
N VAL A 156 -10.61 -8.01 -0.74
CA VAL A 156 -9.89 -9.25 -0.41
C VAL A 156 -10.88 -10.28 0.09
N ARG A 157 -10.89 -11.45 -0.55
CA ARG A 157 -11.55 -12.67 -0.07
C ARG A 157 -10.53 -13.59 0.54
N LYS A 158 -10.79 -14.09 1.72
CA LYS A 158 -10.02 -15.19 2.32
C LYS A 158 -10.58 -16.53 1.87
N SER A 159 -9.72 -17.54 1.84
CA SER A 159 -10.11 -18.91 1.51
C SER A 159 -11.30 -19.38 2.33
N GLY A 160 -12.30 -19.97 1.65
CA GLY A 160 -13.55 -20.44 2.27
C GLY A 160 -14.64 -19.36 2.45
N GLN A 161 -14.46 -18.17 1.92
CA GLN A 161 -15.48 -17.11 1.89
C GLN A 161 -16.10 -17.03 0.48
N ASP A 162 -17.07 -17.90 0.20
CA ASP A 162 -17.80 -17.92 -1.08
C ASP A 162 -19.02 -16.97 -1.11
N GLU A 163 -19.20 -16.19 -0.05
CA GLU A 163 -20.35 -15.28 0.04
C GLU A 163 -20.23 -14.15 -1.00
N PRO A 164 -21.36 -13.75 -1.61
CA PRO A 164 -21.39 -12.61 -2.49
C PRO A 164 -20.91 -11.36 -1.75
N ILE A 165 -20.35 -10.41 -2.47
CA ILE A 165 -19.95 -9.11 -1.91
C ILE A 165 -21.17 -8.52 -1.20
N PRO A 166 -21.11 -8.25 0.12
CA PRO A 166 -22.22 -7.64 0.81
C PRO A 166 -22.54 -6.30 0.18
N THR A 167 -23.66 -6.20 -0.50
CA THR A 167 -24.18 -4.95 -1.07
C THR A 167 -24.81 -4.05 -0.03
N ASP A 168 -24.93 -4.53 1.19
CA ASP A 168 -25.49 -3.81 2.35
C ASP A 168 -24.45 -2.94 3.09
N ASN A 169 -23.15 -3.00 2.72
CA ASN A 169 -22.18 -2.03 3.21
C ASN A 169 -22.43 -0.66 2.55
N ALA A 170 -23.16 0.22 3.24
CA ALA A 170 -23.59 1.51 2.72
C ALA A 170 -22.43 2.41 2.24
N LEU A 171 -21.25 2.31 2.86
CA LEU A 171 -20.07 3.08 2.42
C LEU A 171 -19.59 2.59 1.06
N LEU A 172 -19.44 1.28 0.89
CA LEU A 172 -18.96 0.69 -0.36
C LEU A 172 -20.01 0.83 -1.47
N ALA A 173 -21.30 0.62 -1.16
CA ALA A 173 -22.39 0.82 -2.11
C ALA A 173 -22.41 2.24 -2.68
N GLY A 174 -22.26 3.26 -1.83
CA GLY A 174 -22.20 4.65 -2.28
C GLY A 174 -21.00 4.95 -3.19
N GLU A 175 -19.86 4.27 -3.01
CA GLU A 175 -18.70 4.46 -3.88
C GLU A 175 -18.79 3.68 -5.20
N ILE A 176 -19.42 2.50 -5.18
CA ILE A 176 -19.74 1.74 -6.40
C ILE A 176 -20.75 2.54 -7.27
N GLU A 177 -21.76 3.18 -6.66
CA GLU A 177 -22.69 4.06 -7.35
C GLU A 177 -21.98 5.25 -8.04
N LYS A 178 -20.85 5.70 -7.53
CA LYS A 178 -19.98 6.70 -8.16
C LYS A 178 -19.12 6.14 -9.32
N ASN A 179 -19.33 4.89 -9.75
CA ASN A 179 -18.59 4.20 -10.80
C ASN A 179 -17.07 4.07 -10.50
N LYS A 180 -16.67 3.99 -9.25
CA LYS A 180 -15.28 3.73 -8.92
C LYS A 180 -14.95 2.25 -9.14
N PRO A 181 -13.81 1.94 -9.77
CA PRO A 181 -13.37 0.57 -9.98
C PRO A 181 -13.28 -0.22 -8.67
N CYS A 182 -13.83 -1.44 -8.69
CA CYS A 182 -13.82 -2.34 -7.57
C CYS A 182 -13.37 -3.72 -8.06
N PHE A 183 -12.22 -4.17 -7.57
CA PHE A 183 -11.60 -5.43 -7.97
C PHE A 183 -11.70 -6.45 -6.84
N VAL A 184 -12.00 -7.70 -7.16
CA VAL A 184 -12.01 -8.79 -6.19
C VAL A 184 -10.75 -9.61 -6.36
N VAL A 185 -10.01 -9.79 -5.28
CA VAL A 185 -8.82 -10.64 -5.22
C VAL A 185 -8.93 -11.66 -4.09
N CYS A 186 -8.27 -12.80 -4.24
CA CYS A 186 -8.27 -13.86 -3.23
C CYS A 186 -6.84 -14.30 -2.88
N GLU A 187 -6.73 -15.05 -1.80
CA GLU A 187 -5.44 -15.60 -1.36
C GLU A 187 -4.81 -16.52 -2.41
N GLU A 188 -5.64 -17.31 -3.10
CA GLU A 188 -5.23 -18.28 -4.09
C GLU A 188 -4.51 -17.63 -5.27
N ASN A 189 -4.87 -16.41 -5.66
CA ASN A 189 -4.21 -15.64 -6.71
C ASN A 189 -3.20 -14.62 -6.16
N GLN A 190 -2.65 -14.87 -4.96
CA GLN A 190 -1.64 -14.03 -4.31
C GLN A 190 -2.09 -12.57 -4.11
N PHE A 191 -3.40 -12.35 -3.90
CA PHE A 191 -4.00 -11.01 -3.72
C PHE A 191 -3.83 -10.08 -4.92
N MET A 192 -3.73 -10.62 -6.15
CA MET A 192 -3.56 -9.82 -7.36
C MET A 192 -4.29 -10.45 -8.54
N SER A 193 -4.78 -9.60 -9.44
CA SER A 193 -5.34 -9.99 -10.72
C SER A 193 -4.74 -9.15 -11.85
N GLU A 194 -4.81 -9.65 -13.07
CA GLU A 194 -4.35 -8.93 -14.27
C GLU A 194 -5.11 -7.61 -14.45
N GLU A 195 -6.39 -7.58 -14.13
CA GLU A 195 -7.24 -6.36 -14.20
C GLU A 195 -6.73 -5.25 -13.28
N VAL A 196 -6.26 -5.59 -12.05
CA VAL A 196 -5.65 -4.63 -11.14
C VAL A 196 -4.35 -4.09 -11.73
N ILE A 197 -3.50 -4.96 -12.30
CA ILE A 197 -2.23 -4.57 -12.90
C ILE A 197 -2.46 -3.62 -14.09
N GLU A 198 -3.38 -3.97 -15.00
CA GLU A 198 -3.71 -3.12 -16.15
C GLU A 198 -4.33 -1.79 -15.72
N PHE A 199 -5.16 -1.78 -14.69
CA PHE A 199 -5.70 -0.55 -14.12
C PHE A 199 -4.58 0.35 -13.59
N VAL A 200 -3.65 -0.18 -12.79
CA VAL A 200 -2.50 0.58 -12.26
C VAL A 200 -1.63 1.09 -13.41
N ARG A 201 -1.33 0.25 -14.40
CA ARG A 201 -0.55 0.60 -15.60
C ARG A 201 -1.19 1.78 -16.34
N SER A 202 -2.49 1.69 -16.60
CA SER A 202 -3.26 2.74 -17.28
C SER A 202 -3.26 4.06 -16.50
N ARG A 203 -3.47 4.00 -15.19
CA ARG A 203 -3.50 5.20 -14.32
C ARG A 203 -2.14 5.89 -14.25
N LEU A 204 -1.07 5.12 -14.30
CA LEU A 204 0.30 5.65 -14.36
C LEU A 204 0.69 6.12 -15.78
N GLY A 205 -0.14 5.92 -16.79
CA GLY A 205 0.15 6.31 -18.18
C GLY A 205 1.36 5.56 -18.75
N VAL A 206 1.59 4.32 -18.32
CA VAL A 206 2.68 3.47 -18.81
C VAL A 206 2.14 2.62 -19.94
N GLY A 207 2.48 2.96 -21.19
CA GLY A 207 2.09 2.19 -22.36
C GLY A 207 2.87 0.88 -22.47
N ALA A 208 2.29 -0.13 -23.14
CA ALA A 208 2.95 -1.42 -23.40
C ALA A 208 4.30 -1.28 -24.16
N LEU A 209 4.50 -0.19 -24.89
CA LEU A 209 5.74 0.10 -25.63
C LEU A 209 6.89 0.61 -24.72
N ASP A 210 6.59 1.22 -23.58
CA ASP A 210 7.63 1.67 -22.66
C ASP A 210 8.24 0.50 -21.86
N ALA A 211 7.50 -0.56 -21.64
CA ALA A 211 7.99 -1.79 -21.02
C ALA A 211 9.11 -2.45 -21.85
N ALA A 212 8.96 -2.48 -23.18
CA ALA A 212 9.93 -3.10 -24.08
C ALA A 212 11.25 -2.31 -24.20
N ARG A 213 11.25 -1.00 -24.00
CA ARG A 213 12.45 -0.16 -24.12
C ARG A 213 13.39 -0.24 -22.91
N ARG A 214 12.86 -0.60 -21.72
CA ARG A 214 13.64 -0.64 -20.46
C ARG A 214 14.31 -2.00 -20.20
N ILE A 215 13.96 -3.03 -20.97
CA ILE A 215 14.54 -4.38 -20.85
C ILE A 215 15.83 -4.56 -21.69
N GLN A 216 16.22 -3.59 -22.52
CA GLN A 216 17.49 -3.68 -23.24
C GLN A 216 18.65 -3.37 -22.28
N PRO A 217 19.56 -4.33 -22.03
CA PRO A 217 20.78 -4.07 -21.27
C PRO A 217 21.61 -3.03 -22.03
N ALA A 218 22.15 -2.05 -21.30
CA ALA A 218 23.14 -1.14 -21.84
C ALA A 218 24.33 -1.99 -22.34
N ASN A 219 24.61 -1.91 -23.64
CA ASN A 219 25.81 -2.48 -24.27
C ASN A 219 27.07 -1.86 -23.70
#